data_491a3fa3c9b811b4f9e790dca3160d35
#
_entry.id   491a3fa3c9b811b4f9e790dca3160d35
#
_cell.length_a   1.000
_cell.length_b   1.000
_cell.length_c   1.000
_cell.angle_alpha   90.00
_cell.angle_beta   90.00
_cell.angle_gamma   90.00
#
_symmetry.space_group_name_H-M   'P 1'
#
loop_
_entity.id
_entity.type
_entity.pdbx_description
1 polymer ?
#
loop_
_entity_poly.entity_id
_entity_poly.type
_entity_poly.pdbx_seq_one_letter_code
_entity_poly.pdbx_strand_id
1 'polypeptide(L)'
;MNALTFYQKSAPKSLGVEFVNSEIFPLLKDETPENIIATFTEHIAEKIAKVFNDNQLKTVLVTGGGTFNTYLLEKIRGKSQTELIVPDENIINFKEALIFAFMGVLRVRNEVNVLCSATGSSENHCSGILV
;
A
#
# COMPACT_ATOMS: atom_id res chain seq x y z
N MET A 1 -12.41 12.02 -8.58
CA MET A 1 -11.23 11.16 -8.35
C MET A 1 -11.32 9.79 -9.04
N ASN A 2 -12.46 9.11 -9.04
CA ASN A 2 -12.58 7.76 -9.63
C ASN A 2 -12.28 7.66 -11.14
N ALA A 3 -12.47 8.75 -11.88
CA ALA A 3 -12.21 8.82 -13.33
C ALA A 3 -10.72 9.02 -13.70
N LEU A 4 -9.83 9.18 -12.72
CA LEU A 4 -8.40 9.38 -13.01
C LEU A 4 -7.81 8.17 -13.75
N THR A 5 -7.05 8.45 -14.78
CA THR A 5 -6.44 7.43 -15.67
C THR A 5 -5.54 6.44 -14.93
N PHE A 6 -4.94 6.87 -13.82
CA PHE A 6 -4.13 5.99 -12.96
C PHE A 6 -4.88 4.72 -12.55
N TYR A 7 -6.17 4.83 -12.18
CA TYR A 7 -6.95 3.68 -11.71
C TYR A 7 -7.35 2.70 -12.83
N GLN A 8 -7.23 3.14 -14.08
CA GLN A 8 -7.53 2.31 -15.26
C GLN A 8 -6.31 1.57 -15.81
N LYS A 9 -5.09 1.96 -15.39
CA LYS A 9 -3.85 1.30 -15.81
C LYS A 9 -3.76 -0.09 -15.17
N SER A 10 -3.20 -1.04 -15.93
CA SER A 10 -2.78 -2.34 -15.39
C SER A 10 -1.54 -2.21 -14.50
N ALA A 11 -1.31 -3.23 -13.67
CA ALA A 11 -0.05 -3.37 -12.93
C ALA A 11 1.11 -3.76 -13.89
N PRO A 12 2.38 -3.45 -13.54
CA PRO A 12 2.81 -2.73 -12.34
C PRO A 12 2.58 -1.22 -12.45
N LYS A 13 2.22 -0.59 -11.35
CA LYS A 13 2.05 0.86 -11.26
C LYS A 13 2.45 1.36 -9.89
N SER A 14 3.06 2.54 -9.82
CA SER A 14 3.42 3.20 -8.56
C SER A 14 2.74 4.55 -8.45
N LEU A 15 2.64 5.04 -7.23
CA LEU A 15 1.98 6.28 -6.88
C LEU A 15 2.87 7.03 -5.90
N GLY A 16 3.25 8.24 -6.26
CA GLY A 16 4.07 9.13 -5.43
C GLY A 16 3.33 10.41 -5.05
N VAL A 17 3.96 11.24 -4.26
CA VAL A 17 3.44 12.54 -3.86
C VAL A 17 3.17 13.46 -5.05
N GLU A 18 3.90 13.28 -6.14
CA GLU A 18 3.73 14.03 -7.40
C GLU A 18 2.33 13.85 -7.97
N PHE A 19 1.81 12.61 -7.96
CA PHE A 19 0.45 12.33 -8.40
C PHE A 19 -0.60 13.02 -7.52
N VAL A 20 -0.39 13.05 -6.22
CA VAL A 20 -1.30 13.74 -5.29
C VAL A 20 -1.34 15.23 -5.60
N ASN A 21 -0.16 15.84 -5.82
CA ASN A 21 -0.05 17.26 -6.11
C ASN A 21 -0.64 17.64 -7.48
N SER A 22 -0.39 16.85 -8.52
CA SER A 22 -0.82 17.17 -9.88
C SER A 22 -2.27 16.78 -10.20
N GLU A 23 -2.76 15.68 -9.64
CA GLU A 23 -4.03 15.10 -10.05
C GLU A 23 -5.12 15.17 -8.96
N ILE A 24 -4.74 15.11 -7.67
CA ILE A 24 -5.72 15.05 -6.58
C ILE A 24 -6.02 16.47 -6.04
N PHE A 25 -5.00 17.20 -5.62
CA PHE A 25 -5.22 18.51 -5.03
C PHE A 25 -5.96 19.51 -5.93
N PRO A 26 -5.76 19.57 -7.27
CA PRO A 26 -6.55 20.43 -8.12
C PRO A 26 -8.06 20.14 -8.12
N LEU A 27 -8.45 18.89 -7.79
CA LEU A 27 -9.87 18.49 -7.68
C LEU A 27 -10.52 18.92 -6.36
N LEU A 28 -9.73 19.34 -5.38
CA LEU A 28 -10.15 19.60 -4.01
C LEU A 28 -9.88 21.05 -3.56
N LYS A 29 -9.35 21.90 -4.45
CA LYS A 29 -8.83 23.24 -4.14
C LYS A 29 -9.85 24.22 -3.52
N ASP A 30 -11.14 24.02 -3.79
CA ASP A 30 -12.20 24.90 -3.35
C ASP A 30 -12.94 24.34 -2.11
N GLU A 31 -12.42 23.26 -1.51
CA GLU A 31 -13.01 22.58 -0.37
C GLU A 31 -12.34 22.98 0.96
N THR A 32 -13.04 22.79 2.07
CA THR A 32 -12.44 22.97 3.40
C THR A 32 -11.45 21.85 3.72
N PRO A 33 -10.46 22.07 4.59
CA PRO A 33 -9.51 21.04 5.00
C PRO A 33 -10.20 19.77 5.52
N GLU A 34 -11.28 19.91 6.28
CA GLU A 34 -12.06 18.80 6.83
C GLU A 34 -12.70 17.98 5.70
N ASN A 35 -13.31 18.63 4.72
CA ASN A 35 -13.90 17.99 3.55
C ASN A 35 -12.84 17.31 2.70
N ILE A 36 -11.66 17.92 2.54
CA ILE A 36 -10.53 17.33 1.82
C ILE A 36 -10.11 16.02 2.47
N ILE A 37 -9.86 16.04 3.78
CA ILE A 37 -9.41 14.86 4.53
C ILE A 37 -10.47 13.76 4.48
N ALA A 38 -11.73 14.09 4.73
CA ALA A 38 -12.82 13.13 4.72
C ALA A 38 -13.00 12.50 3.33
N THR A 39 -13.04 13.32 2.28
CA THR A 39 -13.22 12.87 0.90
C THR A 39 -12.06 12.02 0.42
N PHE A 40 -10.83 12.42 0.75
CA PHE A 40 -9.64 11.67 0.35
C PHE A 40 -9.53 10.34 1.08
N THR A 41 -9.84 10.31 2.37
CA THR A 41 -9.86 9.07 3.16
C THR A 41 -10.92 8.11 2.65
N GLU A 42 -12.13 8.60 2.33
CA GLU A 42 -13.21 7.81 1.74
C GLU A 42 -12.80 7.22 0.39
N HIS A 43 -12.13 8.03 -0.46
CA HIS A 43 -11.62 7.57 -1.74
C HIS A 43 -10.54 6.48 -1.61
N ILE A 44 -9.60 6.63 -0.68
CA ILE A 44 -8.58 5.62 -0.39
C ILE A 44 -9.25 4.32 0.06
N ALA A 45 -10.19 4.41 1.01
CA ALA A 45 -10.93 3.24 1.51
C ALA A 45 -11.68 2.51 0.38
N GLU A 46 -12.34 3.24 -0.52
CA GLU A 46 -13.02 2.68 -1.68
C GLU A 46 -12.06 1.91 -2.60
N LYS A 47 -10.87 2.48 -2.89
CA LYS A 47 -9.89 1.84 -3.76
C LYS A 47 -9.30 0.58 -3.14
N ILE A 48 -8.99 0.62 -1.86
CA ILE A 48 -8.49 -0.55 -1.12
C ILE A 48 -9.56 -1.65 -1.06
N ALA A 49 -10.77 -1.30 -0.65
CA ALA A 49 -11.87 -2.26 -0.56
C ALA A 49 -12.22 -2.88 -1.92
N LYS A 50 -12.14 -2.09 -3.01
CA LYS A 50 -12.33 -2.62 -4.36
C LYS A 50 -11.31 -3.70 -4.69
N VAL A 51 -10.03 -3.51 -4.37
CA VAL A 51 -8.99 -4.54 -4.60
C VAL A 51 -9.30 -5.80 -3.81
N PHE A 52 -9.73 -5.66 -2.56
CA PHE A 52 -10.08 -6.81 -1.72
C PHE A 52 -11.27 -7.59 -2.30
N ASN A 53 -12.32 -6.89 -2.72
CA ASN A 53 -13.53 -7.48 -3.28
C ASN A 53 -13.26 -8.13 -4.64
N ASP A 54 -12.54 -7.45 -5.54
CA ASP A 54 -12.20 -7.96 -6.88
C ASP A 54 -11.38 -9.26 -6.79
N ASN A 55 -10.52 -9.37 -5.78
CA ASN A 55 -9.68 -10.56 -5.56
C ASN A 55 -10.29 -11.55 -4.55
N GLN A 56 -11.49 -11.30 -4.04
CA GLN A 56 -12.20 -12.16 -3.09
C GLN A 56 -11.34 -12.52 -1.86
N LEU A 57 -10.57 -11.53 -1.36
CA LEU A 57 -9.69 -11.73 -0.22
C LEU A 57 -10.51 -11.93 1.05
N LYS A 58 -10.22 -13.00 1.80
CA LYS A 58 -10.92 -13.30 3.07
C LYS A 58 -10.30 -12.54 4.23
N THR A 59 -8.97 -12.47 4.26
CA THR A 59 -8.19 -11.81 5.31
C THR A 59 -7.07 -10.98 4.72
N VAL A 60 -6.76 -9.84 5.32
CA VAL A 60 -5.65 -8.96 4.94
C VAL A 60 -4.94 -8.46 6.18
N LEU A 61 -3.62 -8.65 6.22
CA LEU A 61 -2.77 -8.06 7.26
C LEU A 61 -2.48 -6.60 6.91
N VAL A 62 -2.85 -5.68 7.80
CA VAL A 62 -2.64 -4.24 7.62
C VAL A 62 -1.48 -3.78 8.49
N THR A 63 -0.48 -3.13 7.89
CA THR A 63 0.72 -2.66 8.57
C THR A 63 1.14 -1.27 8.10
N GLY A 64 2.11 -0.66 8.80
CA GLY A 64 2.60 0.69 8.52
C GLY A 64 1.75 1.77 9.17
N GLY A 65 2.18 3.04 9.07
CA GLY A 65 1.58 4.16 9.80
C GLY A 65 0.09 4.40 9.52
N GLY A 66 -0.39 4.04 8.32
CA GLY A 66 -1.82 4.12 7.98
C GLY A 66 -2.72 3.23 8.85
N THR A 67 -2.18 2.21 9.49
CA THR A 67 -2.91 1.31 10.40
C THR A 67 -3.44 2.03 11.65
N PHE A 68 -2.77 3.11 12.06
CA PHE A 68 -3.22 3.94 13.18
C PHE A 68 -4.38 4.89 12.82
N ASN A 69 -4.72 5.02 11.53
CA ASN A 69 -5.89 5.76 11.09
C ASN A 69 -7.16 4.90 11.24
N THR A 70 -7.76 4.93 12.43
CA THR A 70 -8.97 4.16 12.76
C THR A 70 -10.13 4.48 11.83
N TYR A 71 -10.30 5.75 11.46
CA TYR A 71 -11.34 6.18 10.52
C TYR A 71 -11.17 5.52 9.13
N LEU A 72 -9.95 5.46 8.62
CA LEU A 72 -9.67 4.75 7.36
C LEU A 72 -10.03 3.27 7.45
N LEU A 73 -9.64 2.60 8.55
CA LEU A 73 -9.93 1.17 8.73
C LEU A 73 -11.44 0.90 8.84
N GLU A 74 -12.19 1.76 9.53
CA GLU A 74 -13.65 1.69 9.61
C GLU A 74 -14.29 1.82 8.23
N LYS A 75 -13.82 2.78 7.42
CA LYS A 75 -14.32 2.97 6.06
C LYS A 75 -14.03 1.77 5.15
N ILE A 76 -12.87 1.15 5.27
CA ILE A 76 -12.53 -0.08 4.52
C ILE A 76 -13.44 -1.24 4.95
N ARG A 77 -13.62 -1.44 6.27
CA ARG A 77 -14.52 -2.48 6.81
C ARG A 77 -15.97 -2.31 6.34
N GLY A 78 -16.45 -1.07 6.25
CA GLY A 78 -17.79 -0.77 5.76
C GLY A 78 -18.00 -1.06 4.26
N LYS A 79 -16.92 -1.26 3.49
CA LYS A 79 -16.95 -1.43 2.03
C LYS A 79 -16.50 -2.81 1.55
N SER A 80 -16.01 -3.66 2.46
CA SER A 80 -15.54 -5.01 2.15
C SER A 80 -15.92 -5.99 3.24
N GLN A 81 -16.14 -7.25 2.86
CA GLN A 81 -16.33 -8.37 3.79
C GLN A 81 -14.98 -8.96 4.24
N THR A 82 -13.87 -8.41 3.80
CA THR A 82 -12.53 -8.86 4.13
C THR A 82 -12.21 -8.56 5.59
N GLU A 83 -11.75 -9.55 6.32
CA GLU A 83 -11.27 -9.37 7.69
C GLU A 83 -9.92 -8.64 7.68
N LEU A 84 -9.85 -7.49 8.37
CA LEU A 84 -8.61 -6.72 8.54
C LEU A 84 -7.91 -7.16 9.82
N ILE A 85 -6.79 -7.83 9.67
CA ILE A 85 -5.92 -8.21 10.78
C ILE A 85 -4.92 -7.08 11.03
N VAL A 86 -5.04 -6.43 12.19
CA VAL A 86 -4.10 -5.41 12.65
C VAL A 86 -3.18 -6.09 13.67
N PRO A 87 -1.88 -6.27 13.36
CA PRO A 87 -0.94 -6.90 14.28
C PRO A 87 -0.58 -5.97 15.44
N ASP A 88 0.25 -6.45 16.35
CA ASP A 88 0.79 -5.63 17.43
C ASP A 88 1.69 -4.48 16.90
N GLU A 89 1.92 -3.49 17.76
CA GLU A 89 2.68 -2.29 17.38
C GLU A 89 4.13 -2.59 16.97
N ASN A 90 4.74 -3.65 17.48
CA ASN A 90 6.11 -4.01 17.10
C ASN A 90 6.13 -4.43 15.61
N ILE A 91 5.18 -5.25 15.18
CA ILE A 91 5.07 -5.62 13.76
C ILE A 91 4.77 -4.39 12.91
N ILE A 92 3.86 -3.51 13.35
CA ILE A 92 3.52 -2.29 12.60
C ILE A 92 4.76 -1.41 12.41
N ASN A 93 5.54 -1.19 13.49
CA ASN A 93 6.66 -0.26 13.49
C ASN A 93 7.93 -0.85 12.89
N PHE A 94 8.18 -2.15 13.06
CA PHE A 94 9.45 -2.78 12.68
C PHE A 94 9.35 -3.76 11.52
N LYS A 95 8.21 -3.85 10.83
CA LYS A 95 8.03 -4.74 9.68
C LYS A 95 9.12 -4.56 8.62
N GLU A 96 9.48 -3.33 8.28
CA GLU A 96 10.53 -3.07 7.28
C GLU A 96 11.89 -3.56 7.76
N ALA A 97 12.23 -3.32 9.02
CA ALA A 97 13.48 -3.84 9.60
C ALA A 97 13.53 -5.38 9.57
N LEU A 98 12.40 -6.04 9.86
CA LEU A 98 12.27 -7.50 9.76
C LEU A 98 12.47 -7.99 8.33
N ILE A 99 11.85 -7.32 7.35
CA ILE A 99 11.99 -7.67 5.93
C ILE A 99 13.44 -7.51 5.47
N PHE A 100 14.10 -6.38 5.79
CA PHE A 100 15.47 -6.16 5.41
C PHE A 100 16.44 -7.12 6.11
N ALA A 101 16.19 -7.47 7.38
CA ALA A 101 16.99 -8.50 8.07
C ALA A 101 16.84 -9.86 7.36
N PHE A 102 15.64 -10.25 6.97
CA PHE A 102 15.40 -11.47 6.21
C PHE A 102 16.11 -11.45 4.85
N MET A 103 16.01 -10.33 4.11
CA MET A 103 16.74 -10.15 2.85
C MET A 103 18.25 -10.26 3.04
N GLY A 104 18.78 -9.75 4.16
CA GLY A 104 20.19 -9.90 4.53
C GLY A 104 20.58 -11.36 4.75
N VAL A 105 19.75 -12.14 5.44
CA VAL A 105 19.99 -13.58 5.61
C VAL A 105 20.02 -14.30 4.25
N LEU A 106 19.06 -14.02 3.38
CA LEU A 106 19.04 -14.59 2.02
C LEU A 106 20.31 -14.22 1.24
N ARG A 107 20.76 -12.95 1.39
CA ARG A 107 22.02 -12.51 0.75
C ARG A 107 23.23 -13.30 1.22
N VAL A 108 23.39 -13.51 2.54
CA VAL A 108 24.49 -14.30 3.12
C VAL A 108 24.46 -15.75 2.62
N ARG A 109 23.27 -16.29 2.42
CA ARG A 109 23.05 -17.66 1.89
C ARG A 109 23.16 -17.74 0.36
N ASN A 110 23.37 -16.62 -0.32
CA ASN A 110 23.37 -16.50 -1.77
C ASN A 110 22.06 -17.01 -2.42
N GLU A 111 20.95 -16.75 -1.74
CA GLU A 111 19.59 -17.06 -2.21
C GLU A 111 18.95 -15.81 -2.82
N VAL A 112 17.96 -16.01 -3.70
CA VAL A 112 17.19 -14.91 -4.32
C VAL A 112 16.50 -14.08 -3.23
N ASN A 113 16.76 -12.79 -3.22
CA ASN A 113 16.12 -11.82 -2.33
C ASN A 113 15.44 -10.66 -3.06
N VAL A 114 15.51 -10.64 -4.39
CA VAL A 114 14.83 -9.66 -5.26
C VAL A 114 14.06 -10.41 -6.35
N LEU A 115 12.74 -10.18 -6.39
CA LEU A 115 11.86 -10.81 -7.37
C LEU A 115 11.59 -9.86 -8.55
N CYS A 116 11.78 -10.35 -9.76
CA CYS A 116 11.50 -9.59 -10.99
C CYS A 116 10.02 -9.18 -11.09
N SER A 117 9.11 -9.99 -10.60
CA SER A 117 7.66 -9.69 -10.56
C SER A 117 7.31 -8.48 -9.69
N ALA A 118 8.14 -8.17 -8.69
CA ALA A 118 7.95 -7.02 -7.79
C ALA A 118 8.69 -5.76 -8.26
N THR A 119 9.87 -5.94 -8.88
CA THR A 119 10.78 -4.83 -9.18
C THR A 119 10.79 -4.44 -10.67
N GLY A 120 10.31 -5.31 -11.55
CA GLY A 120 10.42 -5.13 -12.99
C GLY A 120 11.82 -5.40 -13.54
N SER A 121 12.73 -5.99 -12.75
CA SER A 121 14.04 -6.46 -13.23
C SER A 121 13.87 -7.58 -14.26
N SER A 122 14.90 -7.81 -15.10
CA SER A 122 14.86 -8.86 -16.13
C SER A 122 14.74 -10.27 -15.55
N GLU A 123 15.26 -10.50 -14.34
CA GLU A 123 15.27 -11.79 -13.66
C GLU A 123 15.27 -11.65 -12.13
N ASN A 124 14.95 -12.75 -11.45
CA ASN A 124 15.14 -12.86 -10.00
C ASN A 124 16.64 -12.89 -9.69
N HIS A 125 17.08 -12.15 -8.69
CA HIS A 125 18.50 -12.08 -8.37
C HIS A 125 18.77 -11.92 -6.87
N CYS A 126 20.02 -12.12 -6.50
CA CYS A 126 20.52 -11.88 -5.16
C CYS A 126 21.24 -10.52 -5.12
N SER A 127 20.70 -9.56 -4.38
CA SER A 127 21.22 -8.18 -4.27
C SER A 127 21.81 -7.92 -2.91
N GLY A 128 22.66 -6.89 -2.85
CA GLY A 128 23.35 -6.41 -1.64
C GLY A 128 24.85 -6.66 -1.68
N ILE A 129 25.60 -5.80 -0.98
CA ILE A 129 27.05 -5.90 -0.84
C ILE A 129 27.35 -6.49 0.53
N LEU A 130 28.25 -7.46 0.58
CA LEU A 130 28.85 -7.98 1.82
C LEU A 130 30.22 -7.30 1.99
N VAL A 131 30.41 -6.63 3.10
CA VAL A 131 31.67 -6.00 3.49
C VAL A 131 32.33 -6.76 4.61
#